data_300620c2143336ca24cb433f402dc44d
#
_entry.id   300620c2143336ca24cb433f402dc44d
#
_cell.length_a   1.000
_cell.length_b   1.000
_cell.length_c   1.000
_cell.angle_alpha   90.00
_cell.angle_beta   90.00
_cell.angle_gamma   90.00
#
_symmetry.space_group_name_H-M   'P 1'
#
loop_
_entity.id
_entity.type
_entity.pdbx_description
1 polymer ?
#
loop_
_entity_poly.entity_id
_entity_poly.type
_entity_poly.pdbx_seq_one_letter_code
_entity_poly.pdbx_strand_id
1 'polypeptide(L)'
;MIGRSGKVMIVLYIVCLVVLFLMCSTDLIIREPERQIYQIAVIIEDVRSDNYSNFRKGMDLAAAELNADVQLITLYEKLDVKEQMDLMDREQQDGTDALIVVPVEEEQVSAKQMTIPVILMRAGVAEAAGAGNVIVDYEKMGEQLAREILKEQPADVPVYVLTDPAGQSDMDRLFLKGSDAVCQEAGRSVQRILRGEEERFYTTLEQPGTEAQKVVILAENQDILTEAAGVVAGSEAVADAVGGLYGRGTTMAILNYLDRGVITGICVTDEFSVGYYSVREAVRALEGAGSVPTVMESYYIDKKDLRDPAFEKMLFPIE
;
A
#
# COMPACT_ATOMS: atom_id res chain seq x y z
N MET A 1 74.33 -30.75 -10.56
CA MET A 1 73.47 -31.95 -10.53
C MET A 1 72.63 -31.90 -9.23
N ILE A 2 71.32 -31.80 -9.35
CA ILE A 2 70.42 -31.76 -8.18
C ILE A 2 70.38 -33.17 -7.59
N GLY A 3 70.82 -33.32 -6.31
CA GLY A 3 70.83 -34.61 -5.60
C GLY A 3 69.45 -35.25 -5.53
N ARG A 4 69.34 -36.56 -5.29
CA ARG A 4 68.12 -37.35 -5.25
C ARG A 4 67.12 -36.78 -4.27
N SER A 5 67.49 -36.16 -3.15
CA SER A 5 66.68 -35.48 -2.16
C SER A 5 66.11 -34.18 -2.68
N GLY A 6 66.86 -33.42 -3.51
CA GLY A 6 66.29 -32.18 -4.13
C GLY A 6 65.23 -32.46 -5.17
N LYS A 7 65.31 -33.55 -5.93
CA LYS A 7 64.25 -33.96 -6.87
C LYS A 7 62.99 -34.37 -6.15
N VAL A 8 63.08 -35.05 -5.01
CA VAL A 8 61.96 -35.45 -4.18
C VAL A 8 61.21 -34.19 -3.60
N MET A 9 62.01 -33.21 -3.11
CA MET A 9 61.41 -31.95 -2.62
C MET A 9 60.68 -31.17 -3.70
N ILE A 10 61.22 -31.09 -4.92
CA ILE A 10 60.52 -30.40 -6.05
C ILE A 10 59.22 -31.12 -6.41
N VAL A 11 59.20 -32.45 -6.47
CA VAL A 11 58.01 -33.23 -6.75
C VAL A 11 56.98 -33.01 -5.65
N LEU A 12 57.40 -33.05 -4.38
CA LEU A 12 56.47 -32.78 -3.25
C LEU A 12 55.85 -31.36 -3.33
N TYR A 13 56.66 -30.36 -3.69
CA TYR A 13 56.21 -28.99 -3.86
C TYR A 13 55.20 -28.85 -5.01
N ILE A 14 55.46 -29.51 -6.16
CA ILE A 14 54.53 -29.52 -7.31
C ILE A 14 53.21 -30.21 -6.92
N VAL A 15 53.28 -31.35 -6.21
CA VAL A 15 52.09 -32.05 -5.74
C VAL A 15 51.30 -31.16 -4.79
N CYS A 16 51.93 -30.45 -3.88
CA CYS A 16 51.30 -29.52 -2.96
C CYS A 16 50.63 -28.35 -3.71
N LEU A 17 51.27 -27.78 -4.72
CA LEU A 17 50.69 -26.74 -5.58
C LEU A 17 49.49 -27.26 -6.39
N VAL A 18 49.56 -28.47 -6.93
CA VAL A 18 48.47 -29.08 -7.66
C VAL A 18 47.29 -29.36 -6.73
N VAL A 19 47.52 -29.85 -5.53
CA VAL A 19 46.46 -30.05 -4.53
C VAL A 19 45.84 -28.71 -4.13
N LEU A 20 46.63 -27.69 -3.86
CA LEU A 20 46.16 -26.34 -3.56
C LEU A 20 45.35 -25.74 -4.72
N PHE A 21 45.84 -25.89 -5.96
CA PHE A 21 45.13 -25.45 -7.15
C PHE A 21 43.81 -26.20 -7.32
N LEU A 22 43.75 -27.51 -7.13
CA LEU A 22 42.53 -28.29 -7.20
C LEU A 22 41.58 -27.92 -6.07
N MET A 23 42.06 -27.64 -4.88
CA MET A 23 41.22 -27.18 -3.76
C MET A 23 40.68 -25.78 -3.99
N CYS A 24 41.42 -24.90 -4.67
CA CYS A 24 40.90 -23.55 -5.03
C CYS A 24 40.05 -23.55 -6.29
N SER A 25 40.23 -24.51 -7.21
CA SER A 25 39.46 -24.65 -8.45
C SER A 25 38.18 -25.47 -8.31
N THR A 26 38.08 -26.28 -7.27
CA THR A 26 36.86 -26.98 -6.89
C THR A 26 36.36 -26.30 -5.63
N ASP A 27 35.12 -25.85 -5.58
CA ASP A 27 34.43 -25.18 -4.46
C ASP A 27 34.53 -25.95 -3.10
N LEU A 28 35.60 -26.74 -2.89
CA LEU A 28 35.82 -27.57 -1.71
C LEU A 28 36.21 -26.75 -0.47
N ILE A 29 36.83 -25.56 -0.66
CA ILE A 29 37.32 -24.70 0.44
C ILE A 29 36.38 -23.51 0.66
N ILE A 30 35.81 -22.97 -0.41
CA ILE A 30 34.88 -21.85 -0.34
C ILE A 30 33.55 -22.31 -0.98
N ARG A 31 32.76 -23.06 -0.24
CA ARG A 31 31.32 -23.13 -0.57
C ARG A 31 30.73 -21.80 -0.14
N GLU A 32 30.56 -20.89 -1.08
CA GLU A 32 29.53 -19.88 -0.86
C GLU A 32 28.23 -20.65 -0.63
N PRO A 33 27.53 -20.45 0.51
CA PRO A 33 26.24 -21.06 0.68
C PRO A 33 25.38 -20.55 -0.51
N GLU A 34 24.76 -21.47 -1.25
CA GLU A 34 23.75 -21.09 -2.23
C GLU A 34 22.75 -20.19 -1.49
N ARG A 35 22.78 -18.89 -1.80
CA ARG A 35 21.81 -17.97 -1.22
C ARG A 35 20.46 -18.37 -1.76
N GLN A 36 19.60 -18.86 -0.90
CA GLN A 36 18.22 -19.16 -1.26
C GLN A 36 17.58 -17.83 -1.65
N ILE A 37 17.02 -17.76 -2.86
CA ILE A 37 16.22 -16.62 -3.33
C ILE A 37 14.77 -17.06 -3.14
N TYR A 38 14.04 -16.34 -2.30
CA TYR A 38 12.65 -16.60 -2.05
C TYR A 38 11.79 -16.03 -3.18
N GLN A 39 10.89 -16.82 -3.74
CA GLN A 39 9.92 -16.39 -4.74
C GLN A 39 8.65 -15.93 -4.01
N ILE A 40 8.32 -14.65 -4.09
CA ILE A 40 7.18 -14.06 -3.38
C ILE A 40 6.26 -13.39 -4.40
N ALA A 41 4.97 -13.74 -4.37
CA ALA A 41 3.97 -13.07 -5.17
C ALA A 41 3.12 -12.13 -4.29
N VAL A 42 2.91 -10.91 -4.78
CA VAL A 42 2.08 -9.89 -4.16
C VAL A 42 0.83 -9.70 -5.00
N ILE A 43 -0.33 -10.03 -4.46
CA ILE A 43 -1.62 -9.92 -5.16
C ILE A 43 -2.39 -8.74 -4.56
N ILE A 44 -2.63 -7.72 -5.37
CA ILE A 44 -3.42 -6.53 -4.97
C ILE A 44 -4.86 -6.62 -5.47
N GLU A 45 -5.74 -5.84 -4.88
CA GLU A 45 -7.19 -5.81 -5.20
C GLU A 45 -7.53 -4.88 -6.38
N ASP A 46 -6.54 -4.17 -6.92
CA ASP A 46 -6.71 -3.19 -8.01
C ASP A 46 -6.20 -3.75 -9.35
N VAL A 47 -6.70 -3.16 -10.45
CA VAL A 47 -6.23 -3.41 -11.82
C VAL A 47 -5.02 -2.53 -12.17
N ARG A 48 -4.72 -1.50 -11.37
CA ARG A 48 -3.68 -0.50 -11.61
C ARG A 48 -2.56 -0.58 -10.59
N SER A 49 -1.39 -0.97 -11.05
CA SER A 49 -0.17 -0.97 -10.21
C SER A 49 0.31 0.44 -9.85
N ASP A 50 -0.09 1.47 -10.61
CA ASP A 50 0.32 2.86 -10.37
C ASP A 50 -0.18 3.39 -9.02
N ASN A 51 -1.32 2.88 -8.55
CA ASN A 51 -1.87 3.20 -7.24
C ASN A 51 -0.97 2.70 -6.09
N TYR A 52 -0.05 1.78 -6.38
CA TYR A 52 0.87 1.12 -5.44
C TYR A 52 2.35 1.51 -5.68
N SER A 53 2.60 2.66 -6.30
CA SER A 53 3.95 3.08 -6.71
C SER A 53 4.93 3.17 -5.53
N ASN A 54 4.56 3.79 -4.42
CA ASN A 54 5.42 3.90 -3.24
C ASN A 54 5.55 2.56 -2.50
N PHE A 55 4.47 1.79 -2.40
CA PHE A 55 4.49 0.42 -1.89
C PHE A 55 5.49 -0.44 -2.66
N ARG A 56 5.47 -0.39 -3.99
CA ARG A 56 6.38 -1.14 -4.84
C ARG A 56 7.84 -0.81 -4.58
N LYS A 57 8.19 0.47 -4.40
CA LYS A 57 9.57 0.87 -4.05
C LYS A 57 10.04 0.25 -2.74
N GLY A 58 9.18 0.24 -1.71
CA GLY A 58 9.48 -0.41 -0.44
C GLY A 58 9.66 -1.92 -0.58
N MET A 59 8.79 -2.55 -1.36
CA MET A 59 8.85 -3.96 -1.72
C MET A 59 10.18 -4.29 -2.43
N ASP A 60 10.56 -3.51 -3.45
CA ASP A 60 11.79 -3.72 -4.22
C ASP A 60 13.04 -3.58 -3.34
N LEU A 61 13.05 -2.60 -2.42
CA LEU A 61 14.16 -2.46 -1.45
C LEU A 61 14.26 -3.69 -0.53
N ALA A 62 13.15 -4.13 0.05
CA ALA A 62 13.15 -5.30 0.92
C ALA A 62 13.56 -6.57 0.16
N ALA A 63 13.13 -6.73 -1.09
CA ALA A 63 13.51 -7.83 -1.96
C ALA A 63 15.04 -7.88 -2.16
N ALA A 64 15.65 -6.73 -2.45
CA ALA A 64 17.10 -6.62 -2.63
C ALA A 64 17.89 -6.94 -1.34
N GLU A 65 17.41 -6.49 -0.18
CA GLU A 65 18.08 -6.71 1.11
C GLU A 65 17.92 -8.13 1.63
N LEU A 66 16.76 -8.76 1.37
CA LEU A 66 16.39 -10.05 1.96
C LEU A 66 16.57 -11.25 1.01
N ASN A 67 17.20 -11.05 -0.16
CA ASN A 67 17.38 -12.07 -1.20
C ASN A 67 16.04 -12.69 -1.61
N ALA A 68 15.06 -11.88 -1.91
CA ALA A 68 13.78 -12.29 -2.47
C ALA A 68 13.63 -11.79 -3.90
N ASP A 69 12.90 -12.55 -4.71
CA ASP A 69 12.37 -12.15 -6.01
C ASP A 69 10.88 -11.93 -5.83
N VAL A 70 10.40 -10.70 -6.02
CA VAL A 70 9.05 -10.31 -5.66
C VAL A 70 8.30 -9.82 -6.89
N GLN A 71 7.17 -10.45 -7.19
CA GLN A 71 6.32 -10.10 -8.31
C GLN A 71 5.02 -9.46 -7.82
N LEU A 72 4.68 -8.26 -8.34
CA LEU A 72 3.39 -7.62 -8.12
C LEU A 72 2.38 -8.05 -9.18
N ILE A 73 1.24 -8.58 -8.73
CA ILE A 73 0.16 -9.09 -9.56
C ILE A 73 -1.10 -8.25 -9.30
N THR A 74 -1.67 -7.71 -10.37
CA THR A 74 -2.94 -6.98 -10.36
C THR A 74 -4.08 -7.89 -10.77
N LEU A 75 -5.30 -7.56 -10.37
CA LEU A 75 -6.50 -8.20 -10.89
C LEU A 75 -6.79 -7.70 -12.31
N TYR A 76 -7.54 -8.49 -13.04
CA TYR A 76 -8.08 -8.10 -14.35
C TYR A 76 -9.31 -7.20 -14.20
N GLU A 77 -10.18 -7.54 -13.24
CA GLU A 77 -11.31 -6.72 -12.83
C GLU A 77 -11.11 -6.27 -11.38
N LYS A 78 -11.33 -4.98 -11.12
CA LYS A 78 -11.15 -4.40 -9.78
C LYS A 78 -12.10 -5.07 -8.79
N LEU A 79 -11.57 -5.46 -7.64
CA LEU A 79 -12.30 -6.09 -6.54
C LEU A 79 -12.97 -7.44 -6.89
N ASP A 80 -12.47 -8.17 -7.90
CA ASP A 80 -12.94 -9.52 -8.17
C ASP A 80 -12.35 -10.52 -7.16
N VAL A 81 -13.16 -10.88 -6.17
CA VAL A 81 -12.79 -11.85 -5.12
C VAL A 81 -12.46 -13.21 -5.71
N LYS A 82 -13.23 -13.65 -6.70
CA LYS A 82 -13.03 -14.97 -7.30
C LYS A 82 -11.70 -15.02 -8.04
N GLU A 83 -11.40 -14.00 -8.85
CA GLU A 83 -10.14 -13.90 -9.54
C GLU A 83 -8.97 -13.88 -8.54
N GLN A 84 -9.09 -13.11 -7.44
CA GLN A 84 -8.05 -13.08 -6.42
C GLN A 84 -7.80 -14.46 -5.82
N MET A 85 -8.85 -15.21 -5.52
CA MET A 85 -8.74 -16.57 -4.99
C MET A 85 -8.13 -17.55 -5.99
N ASP A 86 -8.49 -17.44 -7.28
CA ASP A 86 -7.93 -18.26 -8.36
C ASP A 86 -6.43 -17.93 -8.58
N LEU A 87 -6.04 -16.64 -8.47
CA LEU A 87 -4.63 -16.22 -8.53
C LEU A 87 -3.81 -16.80 -7.37
N MET A 88 -4.32 -16.78 -6.15
CA MET A 88 -3.64 -17.38 -5.00
C MET A 88 -3.36 -18.88 -5.21
N ASP A 89 -4.34 -19.62 -5.75
CA ASP A 89 -4.17 -21.04 -6.04
C ASP A 89 -3.12 -21.27 -7.15
N ARG A 90 -3.15 -20.43 -8.18
CA ARG A 90 -2.20 -20.50 -9.30
C ARG A 90 -0.77 -20.26 -8.84
N GLU A 91 -0.54 -19.18 -8.11
CA GLU A 91 0.80 -18.83 -7.63
C GLU A 91 1.38 -19.92 -6.71
N GLN A 92 0.56 -20.52 -5.84
CA GLN A 92 0.99 -21.67 -5.04
C GLN A 92 1.36 -22.89 -5.91
N GLN A 93 0.60 -23.15 -6.99
CA GLN A 93 0.89 -24.28 -7.91
C GLN A 93 2.14 -24.00 -8.76
N ASP A 94 2.41 -22.77 -9.10
CA ASP A 94 3.57 -22.35 -9.88
C ASP A 94 4.87 -22.33 -9.06
N GLY A 95 4.79 -22.61 -7.75
CA GLY A 95 5.96 -22.81 -6.88
C GLY A 95 6.43 -21.55 -6.16
N THR A 96 5.56 -20.56 -6.01
CA THR A 96 5.79 -19.41 -5.14
C THR A 96 5.98 -19.86 -3.70
N ASP A 97 7.00 -19.31 -3.00
CA ASP A 97 7.32 -19.68 -1.61
C ASP A 97 6.39 -19.03 -0.59
N ALA A 98 5.96 -17.80 -0.83
CA ALA A 98 5.01 -17.06 0.02
C ALA A 98 4.15 -16.09 -0.78
N LEU A 99 2.95 -15.78 -0.25
CA LEU A 99 2.05 -14.78 -0.79
C LEU A 99 1.94 -13.57 0.13
N ILE A 100 1.86 -12.39 -0.47
CA ILE A 100 1.40 -11.16 0.17
C ILE A 100 0.11 -10.78 -0.51
N VAL A 101 -0.96 -10.55 0.24
CA VAL A 101 -2.28 -10.29 -0.33
C VAL A 101 -2.88 -9.03 0.28
N VAL A 102 -3.27 -8.08 -0.59
CA VAL A 102 -4.21 -7.03 -0.25
C VAL A 102 -5.60 -7.58 -0.51
N PRO A 103 -6.35 -7.99 0.52
CA PRO A 103 -7.57 -8.73 0.31
C PRO A 103 -8.68 -7.83 -0.24
N VAL A 104 -9.41 -8.35 -1.24
CA VAL A 104 -10.69 -7.75 -1.67
C VAL A 104 -11.72 -7.90 -0.55
N GLU A 105 -11.87 -9.11 -0.02
CA GLU A 105 -12.65 -9.44 1.16
C GLU A 105 -11.79 -10.23 2.15
N GLU A 106 -11.46 -9.62 3.27
CA GLU A 106 -10.52 -10.17 4.24
C GLU A 106 -10.99 -11.50 4.82
N GLU A 107 -12.28 -11.64 5.08
CA GLU A 107 -12.87 -12.87 5.63
C GLU A 107 -12.66 -14.07 4.70
N GLN A 108 -12.89 -13.90 3.40
CA GLN A 108 -12.73 -14.98 2.42
C GLN A 108 -11.27 -15.38 2.24
N VAL A 109 -10.36 -14.39 2.12
CA VAL A 109 -8.93 -14.67 1.99
C VAL A 109 -8.37 -15.34 3.24
N SER A 110 -8.77 -14.89 4.44
CA SER A 110 -8.34 -15.48 5.71
C SER A 110 -8.85 -16.92 5.91
N ALA A 111 -10.02 -17.24 5.38
CA ALA A 111 -10.61 -18.59 5.46
C ALA A 111 -9.97 -19.57 4.46
N LYS A 112 -9.24 -19.09 3.46
CA LYS A 112 -8.63 -19.93 2.42
C LYS A 112 -7.47 -20.74 3.00
N GLN A 113 -7.52 -22.06 2.77
CA GLN A 113 -6.45 -22.97 3.18
C GLN A 113 -5.29 -22.91 2.16
N MET A 114 -4.14 -22.45 2.60
CA MET A 114 -2.90 -22.40 1.80
C MET A 114 -1.82 -23.26 2.45
N THR A 115 -0.93 -23.84 1.65
CA THR A 115 0.20 -24.64 2.14
C THR A 115 1.48 -23.81 2.30
N ILE A 116 1.51 -22.64 1.71
CA ILE A 116 2.59 -21.65 1.81
C ILE A 116 2.15 -20.51 2.75
N PRO A 117 3.09 -19.76 3.35
CA PRO A 117 2.78 -18.59 4.15
C PRO A 117 2.00 -17.53 3.36
N VAL A 118 0.98 -16.96 3.97
CA VAL A 118 0.22 -15.83 3.42
C VAL A 118 0.30 -14.67 4.40
N ILE A 119 0.81 -13.55 3.92
CA ILE A 119 0.87 -12.28 4.65
C ILE A 119 -0.29 -11.42 4.18
N LEU A 120 -1.16 -11.03 5.10
CA LEU A 120 -2.29 -10.18 4.77
C LEU A 120 -1.96 -8.71 5.06
N MET A 121 -2.26 -7.86 4.10
CA MET A 121 -2.36 -6.42 4.31
C MET A 121 -3.79 -6.11 4.78
N ARG A 122 -3.96 -6.00 6.09
CA ARG A 122 -5.28 -5.90 6.72
C ARG A 122 -5.75 -4.45 6.83
N ALA A 123 -7.04 -4.27 6.61
CA ALA A 123 -7.68 -2.96 6.65
C ALA A 123 -8.12 -2.50 8.05
N GLY A 124 -7.98 -3.35 9.07
CA GLY A 124 -8.38 -3.02 10.44
C GLY A 124 -7.64 -3.81 11.50
N VAL A 125 -7.66 -3.30 12.73
CA VAL A 125 -7.05 -3.92 13.92
C VAL A 125 -8.01 -4.97 14.48
N ALA A 126 -8.26 -6.06 13.73
CA ALA A 126 -8.92 -7.21 14.30
C ALA A 126 -7.90 -8.04 15.10
N GLU A 127 -8.35 -8.78 16.13
CA GLU A 127 -7.48 -9.68 16.88
C GLU A 127 -6.77 -10.64 15.92
N ALA A 128 -5.53 -10.29 15.57
CA ALA A 128 -4.76 -10.99 14.57
C ALA A 128 -4.19 -12.28 15.17
N ALA A 129 -4.94 -13.36 15.07
CA ALA A 129 -4.39 -14.70 15.22
C ALA A 129 -3.79 -15.10 13.86
N GLY A 130 -2.46 -15.14 13.74
CA GLY A 130 -1.80 -15.67 12.55
C GLY A 130 -0.48 -14.99 12.21
N ALA A 131 0.28 -15.58 11.30
CA ALA A 131 1.56 -15.12 10.84
C ALA A 131 1.48 -13.74 10.19
N GLY A 132 2.50 -12.88 10.46
CA GLY A 132 2.92 -11.67 9.78
C GLY A 132 1.88 -10.85 9.03
N ASN A 133 1.03 -10.12 9.75
CA ASN A 133 0.15 -9.19 9.09
C ASN A 133 0.74 -7.78 9.13
N VAL A 134 0.57 -7.03 8.05
CA VAL A 134 0.76 -5.57 8.03
C VAL A 134 -0.63 -4.93 8.08
N ILE A 135 -0.85 -4.08 9.05
CA ILE A 135 -2.17 -3.55 9.36
C ILE A 135 -2.17 -2.03 9.14
N VAL A 136 -3.11 -1.55 8.35
CA VAL A 136 -3.47 -0.14 8.25
C VAL A 136 -4.87 0.04 8.82
N ASP A 137 -5.00 0.83 9.88
CA ASP A 137 -6.30 1.08 10.53
C ASP A 137 -7.09 2.13 9.77
N TYR A 138 -7.84 1.70 8.75
CA TYR A 138 -8.66 2.60 7.93
C TYR A 138 -9.83 3.20 8.69
N GLU A 139 -10.38 2.53 9.72
CA GLU A 139 -11.44 3.12 10.54
C GLU A 139 -10.90 4.33 11.32
N LYS A 140 -9.73 4.16 11.96
CA LYS A 140 -9.05 5.25 12.65
C LYS A 140 -8.61 6.36 11.68
N MET A 141 -8.19 6.00 10.46
CA MET A 141 -7.86 6.97 9.41
C MET A 141 -9.07 7.83 9.04
N GLY A 142 -10.26 7.22 8.86
CA GLY A 142 -11.51 7.94 8.61
C GLY A 142 -11.92 8.84 9.76
N GLU A 143 -11.79 8.37 11.02
CA GLU A 143 -12.01 9.19 12.20
C GLU A 143 -11.08 10.41 12.23
N GLN A 144 -9.79 10.21 11.93
CA GLN A 144 -8.80 11.29 11.92
C GLN A 144 -9.18 12.35 10.89
N LEU A 145 -9.49 11.93 9.65
CA LEU A 145 -9.89 12.87 8.60
C LEU A 145 -11.14 13.65 8.98
N ALA A 146 -12.17 12.98 9.50
CA ALA A 146 -13.41 13.65 9.90
C ALA A 146 -13.17 14.66 11.03
N ARG A 147 -12.31 14.36 12.01
CA ARG A 147 -11.92 15.31 13.08
C ARG A 147 -11.24 16.55 12.51
N GLU A 148 -10.35 16.41 11.52
CA GLU A 148 -9.71 17.56 10.87
C GLU A 148 -10.73 18.38 10.06
N ILE A 149 -11.64 17.74 9.32
CA ILE A 149 -12.75 18.44 8.65
C ILE A 149 -13.57 19.26 9.64
N LEU A 150 -13.90 18.69 10.80
CA LEU A 150 -14.69 19.39 11.82
C LEU A 150 -13.95 20.57 12.47
N LYS A 151 -12.62 20.54 12.52
CA LYS A 151 -11.81 21.65 13.01
C LYS A 151 -11.68 22.78 11.98
N GLU A 152 -11.54 22.43 10.72
CA GLU A 152 -11.26 23.39 9.65
C GLU A 152 -12.52 24.04 9.07
N GLN A 153 -13.63 23.30 9.08
CA GLN A 153 -14.85 23.71 8.39
C GLN A 153 -15.95 24.18 9.36
N PRO A 154 -16.68 25.26 9.03
CA PRO A 154 -17.77 25.77 9.84
C PRO A 154 -18.83 24.69 10.09
N ALA A 155 -19.48 24.74 11.28
CA ALA A 155 -20.37 23.68 11.72
C ALA A 155 -21.68 23.55 10.90
N ASP A 156 -22.09 24.59 10.22
CA ASP A 156 -23.29 24.67 9.39
C ASP A 156 -23.08 24.18 7.95
N VAL A 157 -21.82 23.98 7.53
CA VAL A 157 -21.50 23.49 6.17
C VAL A 157 -21.71 21.98 6.09
N PRO A 158 -22.58 21.47 5.19
CA PRO A 158 -22.82 20.03 5.07
C PRO A 158 -21.63 19.28 4.49
N VAL A 159 -21.48 18.01 4.87
CA VAL A 159 -20.47 17.09 4.30
C VAL A 159 -21.16 16.17 3.28
N TYR A 160 -20.66 16.21 2.06
CA TYR A 160 -21.08 15.30 1.00
C TYR A 160 -20.03 14.22 0.81
N VAL A 161 -20.43 12.98 1.01
CA VAL A 161 -19.56 11.80 0.85
C VAL A 161 -19.77 11.24 -0.54
N LEU A 162 -18.75 11.33 -1.37
CA LEU A 162 -18.72 10.68 -2.68
C LEU A 162 -18.31 9.22 -2.51
N THR A 163 -19.16 8.29 -2.95
CA THR A 163 -19.03 6.86 -2.67
C THR A 163 -19.50 6.00 -3.85
N ASP A 164 -18.86 4.83 -4.02
CA ASP A 164 -19.27 3.81 -5.00
C ASP A 164 -19.62 2.49 -4.28
N PRO A 165 -20.86 2.31 -3.81
CA PRO A 165 -21.25 1.12 -3.06
C PRO A 165 -21.06 -0.19 -3.81
N ALA A 166 -21.04 -0.16 -5.15
CA ALA A 166 -20.82 -1.34 -5.97
C ALA A 166 -19.34 -1.75 -6.08
N GLY A 167 -18.45 -0.81 -5.81
CA GLY A 167 -16.99 -1.00 -5.91
C GLY A 167 -16.25 -0.73 -4.60
N GLN A 168 -16.84 -1.02 -3.44
CA GLN A 168 -16.21 -0.80 -2.14
C GLN A 168 -15.39 -2.00 -1.68
N SER A 169 -14.13 -1.74 -1.37
CA SER A 169 -13.27 -2.66 -0.60
C SER A 169 -13.57 -2.60 0.90
N ASP A 170 -12.98 -3.54 1.67
CA ASP A 170 -12.99 -3.46 3.14
C ASP A 170 -12.34 -2.17 3.65
N MET A 171 -11.28 -1.70 2.97
CA MET A 171 -10.62 -0.44 3.29
C MET A 171 -11.57 0.76 3.18
N ASP A 172 -12.35 0.82 2.10
CA ASP A 172 -13.32 1.89 1.86
C ASP A 172 -14.43 1.88 2.91
N ARG A 173 -14.99 0.70 3.19
CA ARG A 173 -16.05 0.53 4.20
C ARG A 173 -15.61 0.96 5.60
N LEU A 174 -14.41 0.55 6.02
CA LEU A 174 -13.86 0.91 7.34
C LEU A 174 -13.55 2.41 7.41
N PHE A 175 -12.96 2.99 6.37
CA PHE A 175 -12.69 4.42 6.30
C PHE A 175 -13.97 5.26 6.43
N LEU A 176 -15.01 4.90 5.69
CA LEU A 176 -16.30 5.59 5.79
C LEU A 176 -16.96 5.37 7.16
N LYS A 177 -16.87 4.17 7.72
CA LYS A 177 -17.41 3.88 9.06
C LYS A 177 -16.80 4.80 10.12
N GLY A 178 -15.48 4.98 10.10
CA GLY A 178 -14.79 5.87 11.03
C GLY A 178 -15.17 7.34 10.84
N SER A 179 -15.25 7.82 9.59
CA SER A 179 -15.63 9.20 9.31
C SER A 179 -17.09 9.48 9.65
N ASP A 180 -18.00 8.55 9.37
CA ASP A 180 -19.42 8.66 9.72
C ASP A 180 -19.63 8.74 11.24
N ALA A 181 -18.92 7.92 12.01
CA ALA A 181 -19.02 7.90 13.47
C ALA A 181 -18.70 9.28 14.07
N VAL A 182 -17.61 9.90 13.62
CA VAL A 182 -17.20 11.23 14.10
C VAL A 182 -18.18 12.32 13.65
N CYS A 183 -18.63 12.29 12.39
CA CYS A 183 -19.61 13.23 11.91
C CYS A 183 -20.96 13.12 12.67
N GLN A 184 -21.40 11.89 12.94
CA GLN A 184 -22.63 11.63 13.70
C GLN A 184 -22.52 12.11 15.14
N GLU A 185 -21.39 11.85 15.83
CA GLU A 185 -21.15 12.31 17.19
C GLU A 185 -21.20 13.84 17.28
N ALA A 186 -20.64 14.52 16.25
CA ALA A 186 -20.66 15.97 16.16
C ALA A 186 -22.00 16.57 15.68
N GLY A 187 -22.99 15.75 15.35
CA GLY A 187 -24.27 16.19 14.79
C GLY A 187 -24.14 16.83 13.40
N ARG A 188 -23.07 16.51 12.67
CA ARG A 188 -22.81 17.05 11.34
C ARG A 188 -23.76 16.46 10.31
N SER A 189 -24.33 17.30 9.44
CA SER A 189 -25.13 16.83 8.31
C SER A 189 -24.24 16.14 7.28
N VAL A 190 -24.52 14.87 7.01
CA VAL A 190 -23.83 14.05 6.00
C VAL A 190 -24.83 13.62 4.94
N GLN A 191 -24.46 13.82 3.66
CA GLN A 191 -25.22 13.34 2.51
C GLN A 191 -24.31 12.48 1.63
N ARG A 192 -24.84 11.36 1.13
CA ARG A 192 -24.10 10.48 0.22
C ARG A 192 -24.46 10.77 -1.22
N ILE A 193 -23.45 10.91 -2.05
CA ILE A 193 -23.57 11.04 -3.51
C ILE A 193 -22.99 9.74 -4.08
N LEU A 194 -23.82 8.99 -4.78
CA LEU A 194 -23.41 7.71 -5.36
C LEU A 194 -22.70 7.93 -6.68
N ARG A 195 -21.75 7.05 -6.99
CA ARG A 195 -21.09 7.05 -8.30
C ARG A 195 -22.12 6.96 -9.43
N GLY A 196 -21.97 7.81 -10.43
CA GLY A 196 -22.94 8.03 -11.50
C GLY A 196 -23.88 9.22 -11.25
N GLU A 197 -23.89 9.78 -10.03
CA GLU A 197 -24.65 10.99 -9.67
C GLU A 197 -23.75 12.22 -9.54
N GLU A 198 -22.43 12.07 -9.65
CA GLU A 198 -21.43 13.13 -9.42
C GLU A 198 -21.60 14.28 -10.41
N GLU A 199 -21.83 13.98 -11.68
CA GLU A 199 -22.04 15.00 -12.70
C GLU A 199 -23.26 15.87 -12.37
N ARG A 200 -24.36 15.24 -11.94
CA ARG A 200 -25.56 15.94 -11.50
C ARG A 200 -25.30 16.78 -10.26
N PHE A 201 -24.52 16.25 -9.31
CA PHE A 201 -24.14 16.97 -8.09
C PHE A 201 -23.31 18.20 -8.43
N TYR A 202 -22.27 18.09 -9.25
CA TYR A 202 -21.43 19.21 -9.64
C TYR A 202 -22.18 20.25 -10.49
N THR A 203 -23.05 19.82 -11.41
CA THR A 203 -23.91 20.72 -12.18
C THR A 203 -24.86 21.51 -11.26
N THR A 204 -25.32 20.91 -10.16
CA THR A 204 -26.15 21.61 -9.16
C THR A 204 -25.37 22.72 -8.44
N LEU A 205 -24.09 22.50 -8.18
CA LEU A 205 -23.20 23.50 -7.57
C LEU A 205 -22.89 24.67 -8.50
N GLU A 206 -22.95 24.48 -9.82
CA GLU A 206 -22.70 25.52 -10.82
C GLU A 206 -23.91 26.48 -11.04
N GLN A 207 -25.10 26.21 -10.48
CA GLN A 207 -26.27 27.01 -10.75
C GLN A 207 -26.19 28.42 -10.14
N PRO A 208 -26.20 29.50 -10.95
CA PRO A 208 -26.18 30.86 -10.44
C PRO A 208 -27.50 31.20 -9.74
N GLY A 209 -27.43 31.74 -8.55
CA GLY A 209 -28.57 32.33 -7.83
C GLY A 209 -29.07 31.57 -6.60
N THR A 210 -28.52 30.45 -6.27
CA THR A 210 -28.50 29.98 -4.90
C THR A 210 -27.37 30.76 -4.20
N GLU A 211 -27.67 31.45 -3.09
CA GLU A 211 -26.62 31.74 -2.11
C GLU A 211 -26.08 30.36 -1.68
N ALA A 212 -25.18 29.86 -2.47
CA ALA A 212 -24.75 28.48 -2.39
C ALA A 212 -24.01 28.34 -1.07
N GLN A 213 -24.70 27.77 -0.10
CA GLN A 213 -24.05 27.28 1.11
C GLN A 213 -22.90 26.41 0.62
N LYS A 214 -21.67 26.80 0.98
CA LYS A 214 -20.49 26.01 0.63
C LYS A 214 -20.70 24.57 1.12
N VAL A 215 -20.14 23.63 0.39
CA VAL A 215 -20.19 22.21 0.75
C VAL A 215 -18.79 21.68 1.00
N VAL A 216 -18.67 20.74 1.91
CA VAL A 216 -17.44 19.96 2.10
C VAL A 216 -17.61 18.64 1.40
N ILE A 217 -16.61 18.23 0.63
CA ILE A 217 -16.60 16.96 -0.08
C ILE A 217 -15.61 16.02 0.60
N LEU A 218 -16.05 14.80 0.95
CA LEU A 218 -15.24 13.69 1.39
C LEU A 218 -15.34 12.58 0.36
N ALA A 219 -14.20 12.21 -0.25
CA ALA A 219 -14.10 11.10 -1.18
C ALA A 219 -13.66 9.83 -0.45
N GLU A 220 -14.35 8.70 -0.70
CA GLU A 220 -14.10 7.45 0.01
C GLU A 220 -12.74 6.81 -0.33
N ASN A 221 -12.27 6.99 -1.55
CA ASN A 221 -11.02 6.41 -2.02
C ASN A 221 -10.26 7.35 -2.99
N GLN A 222 -9.05 6.95 -3.34
CA GLN A 222 -8.16 7.75 -4.17
C GLN A 222 -8.65 7.97 -5.60
N ASP A 223 -9.45 7.05 -6.16
CA ASP A 223 -9.99 7.19 -7.50
C ASP A 223 -11.05 8.29 -7.53
N ILE A 224 -12.02 8.20 -6.61
CA ILE A 224 -13.08 9.20 -6.47
C ILE A 224 -12.50 10.56 -6.08
N LEU A 225 -11.46 10.58 -5.21
CA LEU A 225 -10.79 11.83 -4.86
C LEU A 225 -10.12 12.49 -6.07
N THR A 226 -9.49 11.70 -6.92
CA THR A 226 -8.84 12.20 -8.14
C THR A 226 -9.86 12.70 -9.15
N GLU A 227 -10.97 11.99 -9.34
CA GLU A 227 -12.08 12.40 -10.20
C GLU A 227 -12.70 13.71 -9.71
N ALA A 228 -13.05 13.79 -8.43
CA ALA A 228 -13.59 15.00 -7.80
C ALA A 228 -12.64 16.20 -7.92
N ALA A 229 -11.35 15.99 -7.67
CA ALA A 229 -10.34 17.05 -7.81
C ALA A 229 -10.23 17.55 -9.26
N GLY A 230 -10.39 16.66 -10.24
CA GLY A 230 -10.42 17.02 -11.66
C GLY A 230 -11.62 17.95 -11.99
N VAL A 231 -12.80 17.64 -11.47
CA VAL A 231 -14.00 18.45 -11.65
C VAL A 231 -13.87 19.82 -10.97
N VAL A 232 -13.44 19.84 -9.70
CA VAL A 232 -13.22 21.10 -8.96
C VAL A 232 -12.17 21.97 -9.65
N ALA A 233 -11.08 21.39 -10.15
CA ALA A 233 -10.05 22.14 -10.88
C ALA A 233 -10.52 22.64 -12.27
N GLY A 234 -11.49 21.99 -12.87
CA GLY A 234 -12.02 22.30 -14.21
C GLY A 234 -13.10 23.38 -14.25
N SER A 235 -13.75 23.69 -13.10
CA SER A 235 -14.86 24.63 -13.02
C SER A 235 -14.67 25.61 -11.87
N GLU A 236 -14.55 26.92 -12.19
CA GLU A 236 -14.45 27.99 -11.20
C GLU A 236 -15.70 28.06 -10.33
N ALA A 237 -16.88 27.85 -10.91
CA ALA A 237 -18.13 27.88 -10.18
C ALA A 237 -18.22 26.74 -9.14
N VAL A 238 -17.77 25.53 -9.50
CA VAL A 238 -17.68 24.40 -8.55
C VAL A 238 -16.64 24.70 -7.48
N ALA A 239 -15.46 25.19 -7.83
CA ALA A 239 -14.42 25.54 -6.88
C ALA A 239 -14.89 26.57 -5.85
N ASP A 240 -15.67 27.57 -6.26
CA ASP A 240 -16.25 28.57 -5.36
C ASP A 240 -17.32 28.00 -4.41
N ALA A 241 -18.06 27.00 -4.86
CA ALA A 241 -19.10 26.34 -4.06
C ALA A 241 -18.52 25.28 -3.09
N VAL A 242 -17.31 24.76 -3.35
CA VAL A 242 -16.65 23.76 -2.49
C VAL A 242 -15.85 24.46 -1.40
N GLY A 243 -16.23 24.25 -0.14
CA GLY A 243 -15.51 24.77 1.04
C GLY A 243 -14.26 23.99 1.38
N GLY A 244 -14.19 22.72 0.95
CA GLY A 244 -13.03 21.86 1.09
C GLY A 244 -13.26 20.49 0.44
N LEU A 245 -12.20 19.93 -0.13
CA LEU A 245 -12.16 18.59 -0.71
C LEU A 245 -11.16 17.73 0.06
N TYR A 246 -11.63 16.62 0.58
CA TYR A 246 -10.89 15.74 1.47
C TYR A 246 -10.99 14.28 1.04
N GLY A 247 -10.00 13.48 1.40
CA GLY A 247 -10.00 12.04 1.14
C GLY A 247 -8.74 11.34 1.63
N ARG A 248 -8.35 10.28 0.95
CA ARG A 248 -7.14 9.49 1.26
C ARG A 248 -6.39 9.11 -0.02
N GLY A 249 -5.09 8.84 0.11
CA GLY A 249 -4.24 8.35 -0.97
C GLY A 249 -3.02 9.24 -1.22
N THR A 250 -2.02 8.65 -1.88
CA THR A 250 -0.70 9.25 -2.11
C THR A 250 -0.29 9.23 -3.58
N THR A 251 -1.24 9.03 -4.52
CA THR A 251 -0.91 9.08 -5.95
C THR A 251 -0.36 10.45 -6.34
N MET A 252 0.52 10.48 -7.33
CA MET A 252 1.10 11.73 -7.83
C MET A 252 0.05 12.75 -8.27
N ALA A 253 -1.11 12.29 -8.77
CA ALA A 253 -2.23 13.14 -9.12
C ALA A 253 -2.82 13.82 -7.88
N ILE A 254 -3.08 13.06 -6.81
CA ILE A 254 -3.60 13.57 -5.53
C ILE A 254 -2.62 14.58 -4.93
N LEU A 255 -1.33 14.24 -4.84
CA LEU A 255 -0.30 15.14 -4.30
C LEU A 255 -0.17 16.44 -5.12
N ASN A 256 -0.31 16.37 -6.45
CA ASN A 256 -0.34 17.54 -7.30
C ASN A 256 -1.57 18.43 -7.03
N TYR A 257 -2.75 17.85 -6.88
CA TYR A 257 -3.96 18.62 -6.54
C TYR A 257 -3.88 19.21 -5.13
N LEU A 258 -3.26 18.53 -4.18
CA LEU A 258 -3.00 19.05 -2.84
C LEU A 258 -2.03 20.24 -2.88
N ASP A 259 -0.93 20.16 -3.64
CA ASP A 259 0.02 21.28 -3.81
C ASP A 259 -0.60 22.49 -4.50
N ARG A 260 -1.52 22.25 -5.44
CA ARG A 260 -2.29 23.31 -6.08
C ARG A 260 -3.37 23.90 -5.19
N GLY A 261 -3.71 23.25 -4.05
CA GLY A 261 -4.78 23.67 -3.15
C GLY A 261 -6.18 23.37 -3.66
N VAL A 262 -6.33 22.45 -4.62
CA VAL A 262 -7.63 21.91 -5.08
C VAL A 262 -8.15 20.91 -4.07
N ILE A 263 -7.30 20.01 -3.60
CA ILE A 263 -7.55 19.17 -2.43
C ILE A 263 -7.11 19.95 -1.20
N THR A 264 -7.94 19.97 -0.16
CA THR A 264 -7.70 20.69 1.08
C THR A 264 -6.83 19.89 2.04
N GLY A 265 -7.11 18.61 2.19
CA GLY A 265 -6.36 17.72 3.05
C GLY A 265 -6.63 16.26 2.76
N ILE A 266 -5.68 15.41 3.09
CA ILE A 266 -5.76 13.96 2.91
C ILE A 266 -5.23 13.22 4.12
N CYS A 267 -5.75 12.02 4.35
CA CYS A 267 -5.09 11.05 5.22
C CYS A 267 -4.23 10.09 4.40
N VAL A 268 -3.04 9.83 4.90
CA VAL A 268 -2.02 8.99 4.26
C VAL A 268 -1.42 8.01 5.25
N THR A 269 -0.83 6.94 4.75
CA THR A 269 0.08 6.06 5.50
C THR A 269 1.41 5.98 4.77
N ASP A 270 2.46 5.53 5.44
CA ASP A 270 3.75 5.27 4.82
C ASP A 270 3.69 3.99 3.97
N GLU A 271 3.24 4.14 2.72
CA GLU A 271 3.08 3.02 1.78
C GLU A 271 4.42 2.35 1.45
N PHE A 272 5.52 3.11 1.45
CA PHE A 272 6.85 2.53 1.27
C PHE A 272 7.17 1.54 2.39
N SER A 273 6.98 1.95 3.64
CA SER A 273 7.18 1.07 4.80
C SER A 273 6.19 -0.10 4.80
N VAL A 274 4.95 0.09 4.35
CA VAL A 274 3.98 -1.01 4.18
C VAL A 274 4.53 -2.07 3.23
N GLY A 275 5.03 -1.67 2.06
CA GLY A 275 5.64 -2.59 1.09
C GLY A 275 6.87 -3.30 1.63
N TYR A 276 7.77 -2.56 2.27
CA TYR A 276 8.97 -3.11 2.88
C TYR A 276 8.66 -4.16 3.95
N TYR A 277 7.77 -3.81 4.88
CA TYR A 277 7.41 -4.72 5.98
C TYR A 277 6.64 -5.94 5.50
N SER A 278 5.83 -5.83 4.46
CA SER A 278 5.12 -6.96 3.89
C SER A 278 6.08 -8.05 3.37
N VAL A 279 7.11 -7.66 2.62
CA VAL A 279 8.14 -8.58 2.14
C VAL A 279 8.97 -9.12 3.31
N ARG A 280 9.36 -8.27 4.27
CA ARG A 280 10.10 -8.71 5.45
C ARG A 280 9.34 -9.77 6.25
N GLU A 281 8.03 -9.59 6.46
CA GLU A 281 7.22 -10.56 7.20
C GLU A 281 7.05 -11.87 6.40
N ALA A 282 6.97 -11.81 5.06
CA ALA A 282 6.96 -13.00 4.23
C ALA A 282 8.26 -13.82 4.37
N VAL A 283 9.41 -13.17 4.27
CA VAL A 283 10.72 -13.83 4.47
C VAL A 283 10.84 -14.40 5.89
N ARG A 284 10.44 -13.65 6.92
CA ARG A 284 10.44 -14.15 8.31
C ARG A 284 9.57 -15.38 8.49
N ALA A 285 8.41 -15.43 7.84
CA ALA A 285 7.54 -16.60 7.88
C ALA A 285 8.20 -17.81 7.21
N LEU A 286 8.90 -17.62 6.09
CA LEU A 286 9.66 -18.67 5.40
C LEU A 286 10.84 -19.18 6.23
N GLU A 287 11.48 -18.32 6.99
CA GLU A 287 12.58 -18.68 7.90
C GLU A 287 12.09 -19.30 9.22
N GLY A 288 10.77 -19.45 9.41
CA GLY A 288 10.19 -19.97 10.65
C GLY A 288 10.34 -19.04 11.86
N ALA A 289 10.65 -17.78 11.63
CA ALA A 289 10.69 -16.77 12.68
C ALA A 289 9.28 -16.40 13.11
N GLY A 290 9.07 -16.28 14.42
CA GLY A 290 7.78 -15.84 14.96
C GLY A 290 7.39 -14.47 14.39
N SER A 291 6.13 -14.32 13.99
CA SER A 291 5.60 -13.10 13.40
C SER A 291 4.85 -12.27 14.44
N VAL A 292 5.08 -10.96 14.38
CA VAL A 292 4.34 -9.95 15.17
C VAL A 292 3.67 -9.02 14.17
N PRO A 293 2.36 -8.78 14.29
CA PRO A 293 1.66 -7.85 13.42
C PRO A 293 2.32 -6.46 13.46
N THR A 294 2.56 -5.88 12.29
CA THR A 294 3.07 -4.52 12.15
C THR A 294 1.90 -3.58 11.89
N VAL A 295 1.60 -2.69 12.85
CA VAL A 295 0.53 -1.68 12.70
C VAL A 295 1.16 -0.40 12.18
N MET A 296 0.65 0.08 11.05
CA MET A 296 1.08 1.31 10.40
C MET A 296 0.27 2.50 10.91
N GLU A 297 0.94 3.61 11.16
CA GLU A 297 0.28 4.85 11.52
C GLU A 297 -0.27 5.57 10.29
N SER A 298 -1.39 6.29 10.47
CA SER A 298 -1.93 7.22 9.49
C SER A 298 -1.70 8.66 9.92
N TYR A 299 -1.54 9.55 8.95
CA TYR A 299 -1.27 10.96 9.15
C TYR A 299 -2.23 11.79 8.32
N TYR A 300 -2.77 12.86 8.90
CA TYR A 300 -3.41 13.91 8.14
C TYR A 300 -2.35 14.87 7.63
N ILE A 301 -2.43 15.22 6.36
CA ILE A 301 -1.54 16.20 5.71
C ILE A 301 -2.34 17.20 4.88
N ASP A 302 -1.90 18.45 4.94
CA ASP A 302 -2.35 19.54 4.09
C ASP A 302 -1.23 19.97 3.11
N LYS A 303 -1.50 20.99 2.32
CA LYS A 303 -0.51 21.57 1.39
C LYS A 303 0.81 21.96 2.05
N LYS A 304 0.80 22.40 3.31
CA LYS A 304 2.01 22.89 3.99
C LYS A 304 2.93 21.73 4.33
N ASP A 305 2.32 20.60 4.69
CA ASP A 305 3.00 19.38 5.11
C ASP A 305 3.77 18.71 3.97
N LEU A 306 3.40 18.96 2.70
CA LEU A 306 4.10 18.40 1.53
C LEU A 306 5.60 18.74 1.48
N ARG A 307 6.03 19.81 2.16
CA ARG A 307 7.42 20.25 2.21
C ARG A 307 8.06 20.07 3.57
N ASP A 308 7.34 19.43 4.49
CA ASP A 308 7.91 19.03 5.77
C ASP A 308 8.83 17.84 5.54
N PRO A 309 10.12 17.91 5.96
CA PRO A 309 11.06 16.80 5.80
C PRO A 309 10.59 15.48 6.43
N ALA A 310 9.69 15.52 7.41
CA ALA A 310 9.10 14.32 8.02
C ALA A 310 8.19 13.58 7.03
N PHE A 311 7.41 14.31 6.23
CA PHE A 311 6.48 13.74 5.25
C PHE A 311 7.09 13.59 3.86
N GLU A 312 8.07 14.44 3.50
CA GLU A 312 8.69 14.41 2.16
C GLU A 312 9.26 13.03 1.83
N LYS A 313 9.98 12.40 2.76
CA LYS A 313 10.54 11.04 2.57
C LYS A 313 9.48 9.96 2.44
N MET A 314 8.37 10.11 3.14
CA MET A 314 7.25 9.17 3.11
C MET A 314 6.46 9.29 1.79
N LEU A 315 6.20 10.53 1.35
CA LEU A 315 5.40 10.81 0.16
C LEU A 315 6.19 10.65 -1.13
N PHE A 316 7.49 10.93 -1.10
CA PHE A 316 8.40 10.90 -2.25
C PHE A 316 9.65 10.07 -1.93
N PRO A 317 9.51 8.77 -1.63
CA PRO A 317 10.66 7.93 -1.33
C PRO A 317 11.61 7.91 -2.54
N ILE A 318 12.88 8.21 -2.29
CA ILE A 318 13.95 8.15 -3.28
C ILE A 318 14.39 6.68 -3.38
N GLU A 319 14.64 6.21 -4.58
CA GLU A 319 15.19 4.88 -4.88
C GLU A 319 16.60 4.69 -4.30
#